data_592dc96640aab7d49526e94b70ac7b12
#
_entry.id   592dc96640aab7d49526e94b70ac7b12
#
_cell.length_a   1.000
_cell.length_b   1.000
_cell.length_c   1.000
_cell.angle_alpha   90.00
_cell.angle_beta   90.00
_cell.angle_gamma   90.00
#
_symmetry.space_group_name_H-M   'P 1'
#
loop_
_entity.id
_entity.type
_entity.pdbx_description
1 polymer ?
#
loop_
_entity_poly.entity_id
_entity_poly.type
_entity_poly.pdbx_seq_one_letter_code
_entity_poly.pdbx_strand_id
1 'polypeptide(L)'
;MAGLQTSKNVVRYRCTSCSSPTLATLQLGKQDLYALPLAAFPRPHPAKWAPQHHFHYSDRVMDVRDGLTKYSGRYLLSDECDDAGEVLPKGRLPGVGEEGVG
;
A
#
# COMPACT_ATOMS: atom_id res chain seq x y z
N MET A 1 -20.77 9.70 -4.18
CA MET A 1 -19.60 9.59 -3.29
C MET A 1 -18.90 10.93 -3.19
N ALA A 2 -18.35 11.22 -2.03
CA ALA A 2 -17.56 12.43 -1.81
C ALA A 2 -16.08 12.07 -1.85
N GLY A 3 -15.30 12.85 -2.58
CA GLY A 3 -13.84 12.66 -2.71
C GLY A 3 -13.09 13.73 -1.92
N LEU A 4 -11.98 13.34 -1.31
CA LEU A 4 -11.08 14.24 -0.60
C LEU A 4 -9.65 13.89 -1.00
N GLN A 5 -8.94 14.88 -1.52
CA GLN A 5 -7.52 14.69 -1.83
C GLN A 5 -6.72 14.72 -0.55
N THR A 6 -6.18 13.57 -0.17
CA THR A 6 -5.43 13.42 1.08
C THR A 6 -3.92 13.58 0.91
N SER A 7 -3.43 13.48 -0.33
CA SER A 7 -2.06 13.77 -0.67
C SER A 7 -2.00 14.14 -2.15
N LYS A 8 -0.80 14.47 -2.63
CA LYS A 8 -0.62 14.93 -4.01
C LYS A 8 -1.20 13.98 -5.06
N ASN A 9 -1.05 12.66 -4.85
CA ASN A 9 -1.42 11.65 -5.83
C ASN A 9 -2.52 10.71 -5.34
N VAL A 10 -3.20 11.05 -4.27
CA VAL A 10 -4.20 10.16 -3.67
C VAL A 10 -5.49 10.93 -3.42
N VAL A 11 -6.59 10.41 -3.94
CA VAL A 11 -7.94 10.91 -3.63
C VAL A 11 -8.70 9.77 -2.99
N ARG A 12 -9.24 10.01 -1.80
CA ARG A 12 -10.03 9.03 -1.06
C ARG A 12 -11.50 9.38 -1.15
N TYR A 13 -12.31 8.38 -1.43
CA TYR A 13 -13.75 8.54 -1.57
C TYR A 13 -14.47 7.84 -0.44
N ARG A 14 -15.59 8.41 -0.07
CA ARG A 14 -16.47 7.84 0.96
C ARG A 14 -17.91 7.92 0.51
N CYS A 15 -18.75 7.09 1.10
CA CYS A 15 -20.18 7.15 0.89
C CYS A 15 -20.73 8.42 1.54
N THR A 16 -21.59 9.16 0.82
CA THR A 16 -22.18 10.39 1.34
C THR A 16 -23.26 10.12 2.39
N SER A 17 -23.80 8.90 2.44
CA SER A 17 -24.84 8.52 3.40
C SER A 17 -24.28 8.08 4.74
N CYS A 18 -23.22 7.24 4.75
CA CYS A 18 -22.71 6.64 5.98
C CYS A 18 -21.23 6.95 6.25
N SER A 19 -20.58 7.70 5.37
CA SER A 19 -19.16 8.07 5.48
C SER A 19 -18.18 6.90 5.44
N SER A 20 -18.62 5.69 5.09
CA SER A 20 -17.73 4.55 4.95
C SER A 20 -16.76 4.75 3.77
N PRO A 21 -15.49 4.35 3.90
CA PRO A 21 -14.57 4.37 2.78
C PRO A 21 -15.08 3.49 1.64
N THR A 22 -15.05 3.99 0.41
CA THR A 22 -15.50 3.25 -0.76
C THR A 22 -14.38 2.89 -1.71
N LEU A 23 -13.51 3.85 -1.99
CA LEU A 23 -12.33 3.59 -2.82
C LEU A 23 -11.35 4.74 -2.67
N ALA A 24 -10.14 4.50 -3.15
CA ALA A 24 -9.15 5.56 -3.31
C ALA A 24 -8.56 5.45 -4.71
N THR A 25 -8.28 6.58 -5.34
CA THR A 25 -7.52 6.63 -6.58
C THR A 25 -6.11 7.06 -6.28
N LEU A 26 -5.14 6.40 -6.90
CA LEU A 26 -3.73 6.67 -6.69
C LEU A 26 -3.04 6.83 -8.03
N GLN A 27 -2.12 7.78 -8.11
CA GLN A 27 -1.21 7.88 -9.25
C GLN A 27 0.14 7.33 -8.84
N LEU A 28 0.57 6.28 -9.56
CA LEU A 28 1.87 5.67 -9.37
C LEU A 28 2.65 5.82 -10.68
N GLY A 29 3.44 6.89 -10.77
CA GLY A 29 4.08 7.25 -12.03
C GLY A 29 3.04 7.62 -13.07
N LYS A 30 3.01 6.89 -14.17
CA LYS A 30 2.04 7.10 -15.25
C LYS A 30 0.81 6.21 -15.14
N GLN A 31 0.70 5.44 -14.06
CA GLN A 31 -0.41 4.53 -13.87
C GLN A 31 -1.42 5.10 -12.90
N ASP A 32 -2.68 4.95 -13.22
CA ASP A 32 -3.77 5.23 -12.31
C ASP A 32 -4.18 3.91 -11.66
N LEU A 33 -4.16 3.88 -10.34
CA LEU A 33 -4.51 2.71 -9.56
C LEU A 33 -5.74 2.99 -8.71
N TYR A 34 -6.47 1.94 -8.40
CA TYR A 34 -7.62 2.02 -7.53
C TYR A 34 -7.40 1.12 -6.33
N ALA A 35 -7.66 1.65 -5.15
CA ALA A 35 -7.62 0.88 -3.91
C ALA A 35 -9.03 0.74 -3.38
N LEU A 36 -9.43 -0.49 -3.10
CA LEU A 36 -10.76 -0.80 -2.61
C LEU A 36 -10.63 -1.49 -1.25
N PRO A 37 -11.40 -1.06 -0.23
CA PRO A 37 -11.35 -1.74 1.05
C PRO A 37 -11.96 -3.14 0.94
N LEU A 38 -11.25 -4.13 1.43
CA LEU A 38 -11.70 -5.51 1.37
C LEU A 38 -13.01 -5.70 2.13
N ALA A 39 -13.19 -4.95 3.20
CA ALA A 39 -14.40 -5.01 4.01
C ALA A 39 -15.67 -4.55 3.28
N ALA A 40 -15.53 -3.86 2.13
CA ALA A 40 -16.67 -3.43 1.33
C ALA A 40 -17.28 -4.57 0.50
N PHE A 41 -16.63 -5.73 0.47
CA PHE A 41 -17.08 -6.87 -0.33
C PHE A 41 -17.59 -7.99 0.56
N PRO A 42 -18.60 -8.74 0.09
CA PRO A 42 -19.12 -9.84 0.89
C PRO A 42 -18.12 -10.98 1.07
N ARG A 43 -18.21 -11.66 2.18
CA ARG A 43 -17.40 -12.86 2.46
C ARG A 43 -18.14 -14.11 2.00
N PRO A 44 -17.40 -15.19 1.64
CA PRO A 44 -15.94 -15.28 1.63
C PRO A 44 -15.33 -14.58 0.43
N HIS A 45 -14.09 -14.08 0.59
CA HIS A 45 -13.37 -13.44 -0.50
C HIS A 45 -12.67 -14.50 -1.37
N PRO A 46 -12.51 -14.24 -2.69
CA PRO A 46 -11.72 -15.14 -3.52
C PRO A 46 -10.29 -15.30 -2.98
N ALA A 47 -9.75 -16.52 -3.10
CA ALA A 47 -8.40 -16.79 -2.63
C ALA A 47 -7.34 -15.90 -3.28
N LYS A 48 -7.56 -15.50 -4.53
CA LYS A 48 -6.65 -14.60 -5.25
C LYS A 48 -6.56 -13.21 -4.63
N TRP A 49 -7.49 -12.86 -3.73
CA TRP A 49 -7.47 -11.58 -3.01
C TRP A 49 -6.74 -11.67 -1.68
N ALA A 50 -6.11 -12.79 -1.38
CA ALA A 50 -5.33 -12.92 -0.15
C ALA A 50 -4.24 -11.84 -0.11
N PRO A 51 -3.92 -11.30 1.07
CA PRO A 51 -2.86 -10.31 1.21
C PRO A 51 -1.54 -10.81 0.65
N GLN A 52 -0.81 -9.93 -0.02
CA GLN A 52 0.47 -10.28 -0.65
C GLN A 52 1.62 -9.45 -0.12
N HIS A 53 1.34 -8.27 0.42
CA HIS A 53 2.37 -7.31 0.82
C HIS A 53 1.94 -6.54 2.05
N HIS A 54 2.93 -6.01 2.77
CA HIS A 54 2.73 -4.96 3.76
C HIS A 54 3.39 -3.68 3.25
N PHE A 55 2.74 -2.54 3.46
CA PHE A 55 3.30 -1.23 3.12
C PHE A 55 3.56 -0.44 4.39
N HIS A 56 4.38 0.63 4.27
CA HIS A 56 4.69 1.51 5.40
C HIS A 56 5.18 0.74 6.61
N TYR A 57 5.95 -0.30 6.36
CA TYR A 57 6.43 -1.19 7.43
C TYR A 57 7.35 -0.47 8.41
N SER A 58 7.99 0.62 7.97
CA SER A 58 8.81 1.45 8.87
C SER A 58 7.98 2.14 9.95
N ASP A 59 6.67 2.31 9.72
CA ASP A 59 5.75 2.94 10.67
C ASP A 59 4.99 1.92 11.51
N ARG A 60 5.36 0.65 11.43
CA ARG A 60 4.68 -0.41 12.14
C ARG A 60 4.79 -0.26 13.66
N VAL A 61 3.80 -0.77 14.37
CA VAL A 61 3.81 -0.82 15.83
C VAL A 61 4.34 -2.12 16.37
N MET A 62 4.48 -3.14 15.51
CA MET A 62 5.00 -4.46 15.89
C MET A 62 5.55 -5.15 14.65
N ASP A 63 6.48 -6.08 14.86
CA ASP A 63 6.97 -6.92 13.78
C ASP A 63 5.93 -7.96 13.41
N VAL A 64 5.79 -8.22 12.10
CA VAL A 64 4.83 -9.20 11.58
C VAL A 64 5.58 -10.28 10.82
N ARG A 65 5.53 -11.50 11.30
CA ARG A 65 6.24 -12.66 10.72
C ARG A 65 5.26 -13.56 9.99
N ASP A 66 4.82 -13.15 8.82
CA ASP A 66 3.82 -13.89 8.05
C ASP A 66 4.32 -14.35 6.67
N GLY A 67 5.59 -14.11 6.37
CA GLY A 67 6.18 -14.51 5.09
C GLY A 67 5.82 -13.60 3.93
N LEU A 68 5.01 -12.57 4.12
CA LEU A 68 4.66 -11.66 3.06
C LEU A 68 5.77 -10.62 2.85
N THR A 69 5.88 -10.16 1.60
CA THR A 69 6.80 -9.08 1.25
C THR A 69 6.43 -7.80 1.98
N LYS A 70 7.42 -7.10 2.50
CA LYS A 70 7.23 -5.88 3.25
C LYS A 70 7.98 -4.74 2.59
N TYR A 71 7.30 -3.62 2.40
CA TYR A 71 7.88 -2.39 1.88
C TYR A 71 7.96 -1.36 2.99
N SER A 72 9.10 -0.68 3.11
CA SER A 72 9.30 0.30 4.19
C SER A 72 8.33 1.47 4.10
N GLY A 73 7.94 1.85 2.89
CA GLY A 73 6.99 2.91 2.63
C GLY A 73 5.95 2.48 1.61
N ARG A 74 5.80 3.25 0.54
CA ARG A 74 4.82 2.98 -0.51
C ARG A 74 5.14 1.71 -1.28
N TYR A 75 4.10 1.06 -1.76
CA TYR A 75 4.22 -0.10 -2.64
C TYR A 75 5.02 0.26 -3.90
N LEU A 76 6.03 -0.54 -4.19
CA LEU A 76 6.92 -0.41 -5.35
C LEU A 76 7.71 0.91 -5.42
N LEU A 77 7.54 1.81 -4.47
CA LEU A 77 8.26 3.09 -4.43
C LEU A 77 9.17 3.21 -3.21
N SER A 78 9.37 2.11 -2.48
CA SER A 78 10.21 2.08 -1.29
C SER A 78 10.96 0.77 -1.23
N ASP A 79 11.93 0.68 -0.31
CA ASP A 79 12.77 -0.49 -0.16
C ASP A 79 11.98 -1.66 0.42
N GLU A 80 12.26 -2.84 -0.10
CA GLU A 80 11.77 -4.08 0.48
C GLU A 80 12.60 -4.40 1.72
N CYS A 81 11.93 -4.82 2.79
CA CYS A 81 12.59 -5.11 4.06
C CYS A 81 12.16 -6.47 4.62
N ASP A 82 12.90 -6.93 5.63
CA ASP A 82 12.59 -8.17 6.34
C ASP A 82 11.59 -7.92 7.47
N ASP A 83 11.30 -8.96 8.23
CA ASP A 83 10.32 -8.88 9.33
C ASP A 83 10.75 -7.90 10.43
N ALA A 84 12.04 -7.68 10.59
CA ALA A 84 12.59 -6.75 11.58
C ALA A 84 12.70 -5.32 11.04
N GLY A 85 12.31 -5.09 9.78
CA GLY A 85 12.36 -3.78 9.18
C GLY A 85 13.69 -3.42 8.53
N GLU A 86 14.64 -4.34 8.48
CA GLU A 86 15.93 -4.10 7.84
C GLU A 86 15.79 -4.20 6.33
N VAL A 87 16.36 -3.22 5.62
CA VAL A 87 16.33 -3.21 4.15
C VAL A 87 17.11 -4.39 3.62
N LEU A 88 16.49 -5.16 2.73
CA LEU A 88 17.11 -6.32 2.13
C LEU A 88 18.11 -5.89 1.05
N PRO A 89 19.25 -6.58 0.91
CA PRO A 89 20.23 -6.23 -0.11
C PRO A 89 19.69 -6.23 -1.53
N LYS A 90 18.70 -7.06 -1.81
CA LYS A 90 18.07 -7.16 -3.13
C LYS A 90 16.68 -6.56 -3.17
N GLY A 91 16.29 -5.86 -2.10
CA GLY A 91 14.94 -5.31 -1.97
C GLY A 91 14.76 -3.93 -2.57
N ARG A 92 15.84 -3.32 -3.06
CA ARG A 92 15.76 -1.99 -3.66
C ARG A 92 15.24 -2.09 -5.08
N LEU A 93 14.28 -1.23 -5.39
CA LEU A 93 13.75 -1.15 -6.73
C LEU A 93 14.73 -0.39 -7.63
N PRO A 94 14.90 -0.81 -8.90
CA PRO A 94 15.71 -0.06 -9.86
C PRO A 94 15.22 1.38 -9.95
N GLY A 95 16.14 2.32 -9.88
CA GLY A 95 15.82 3.74 -9.92
C GLY A 95 15.33 4.33 -8.62
N VAL A 96 15.17 3.51 -7.57
CA VAL A 96 14.78 3.95 -6.23
C VAL A 96 15.92 3.60 -5.29
N GLY A 97 16.46 4.57 -4.61
CA GLY A 97 17.58 4.35 -3.69
C GLY A 97 18.92 4.26 -4.38
N GLU A 98 19.07 3.59 -5.50
CA GLU A 98 20.31 3.50 -6.26
C GLU A 98 20.76 4.85 -6.78
N GLU A 99 19.82 5.73 -7.01
CA GLU A 99 20.09 7.08 -7.46
C GLU A 99 20.35 8.04 -6.31
N GLY A 100 20.49 7.50 -5.11
CA GLY A 100 20.66 8.30 -3.93
C GLY A 100 19.37 9.01 -3.52
N VAL A 101 18.28 8.63 -4.12
CA VAL A 101 16.97 9.21 -3.86
C VAL A 101 16.29 8.50 -2.69
N GLY A 102 16.73 7.35 -2.43
CA GLY A 102 16.12 6.39 -1.53
C GLY A 102 15.87 6.80 -0.19
#